data_3fefb19e2f63d466a45590c608f9bb01
#
_entry.id   3fefb19e2f63d466a45590c608f9bb01
#
_cell.length_a   1.000
_cell.length_b   1.000
_cell.length_c   1.000
_cell.angle_alpha   90.00
_cell.angle_beta   90.00
_cell.angle_gamma   90.00
#
_symmetry.space_group_name_H-M   'P 1'
#
loop_
_entity.id
_entity.type
_entity.pdbx_description
1 polymer ?
#
loop_
_entity_poly.entity_id
_entity_poly.type
_entity_poly.pdbx_seq_one_letter_code
_entity_poly.pdbx_strand_id
1 'polypeptide(L)'
;MGKLSDDALYNGDLERLSIYRTYYLDKAKTENNNLEMARAYQYFITWEDLETDLKYCDSVIEVTKASDHEAYPTNGYLLKANQYYYSSDFEKAIGNYIIASEWADAKGYKPLQIEASMGIAAIKNIWGLHEEALEIYKTNYSDVTSTPNYMVDRYDDYILFANNLALAYIRNHKPDSALVVSNRAMSQARSINDTLSYYDLGKVQATANYYLKKYPQTQDSLLKFLSHYSGLTLSDSYYMLGKIADYQNDHSLKMDYFKRIDSVHQAIQDPFPELKGVYNELYQDAGNKGDKDRQLYYIDQLIAVDSTLDMNYTTVNNKVRLEYDIPRFKKEKQLLTTELKNKRQQLQILAIVSFIILAILLVYINHRHRKFKKRLQQLLDNDPVETTEPKPKKEKPALDISEHIINTVLEQLKQFEADKAYLDKDITLNSLAKAFNTNSSYLSSIINHYKQMNFSSYLKDQRIINAINSIKKDHQYLKYSINGLADEFGFITADSFSKAFREKTGIKPSYFLGKLREENST
;
A
#
# COMPACT_ATOMS: atom_id res chain seq x y z
N MET A 1 24.08 20.70 30.89
CA MET A 1 25.37 21.02 30.22
C MET A 1 25.20 21.06 28.70
N GLY A 2 24.57 20.08 28.06
CA GLY A 2 24.35 20.11 26.63
C GLY A 2 23.77 21.42 26.12
N LYS A 3 22.64 21.88 26.70
CA LYS A 3 22.02 23.15 26.32
C LYS A 3 22.94 24.38 26.44
N LEU A 4 23.85 24.40 27.43
CA LEU A 4 24.83 25.50 27.56
C LEU A 4 25.93 25.39 26.47
N SER A 5 26.29 24.18 26.08
CA SER A 5 27.20 23.95 24.96
C SER A 5 26.56 24.33 23.63
N ASP A 6 25.27 24.00 23.43
CA ASP A 6 24.49 24.42 22.26
C ASP A 6 24.41 25.94 22.15
N ASP A 7 24.07 26.63 23.27
CA ASP A 7 23.99 28.09 23.30
C ASP A 7 25.35 28.75 22.99
N ALA A 8 26.45 28.19 23.52
CA ALA A 8 27.79 28.71 23.27
C ALA A 8 28.22 28.49 21.80
N LEU A 9 27.92 27.31 21.25
CA LEU A 9 28.18 26.97 19.85
C LEU A 9 27.40 27.86 18.88
N TYR A 10 26.11 28.05 19.16
CA TYR A 10 25.23 28.89 18.35
C TYR A 10 25.67 30.37 18.31
N ASN A 11 26.15 30.87 19.45
CA ASN A 11 26.67 32.25 19.55
C ASN A 11 28.11 32.41 19.09
N GLY A 12 28.79 31.35 18.68
CA GLY A 12 30.20 31.39 18.27
C GLY A 12 31.18 31.65 19.42
N ASP A 13 30.75 31.43 20.67
CA ASP A 13 31.57 31.65 21.86
C ASP A 13 32.45 30.41 22.15
N LEU A 14 33.54 30.32 21.41
CA LEU A 14 34.44 29.15 21.46
C LEU A 14 35.12 28.99 22.84
N GLU A 15 35.32 30.06 23.59
CA GLU A 15 35.93 30.01 24.94
C GLU A 15 34.94 29.32 25.89
N ARG A 16 33.70 29.77 25.97
CA ARG A 16 32.65 29.12 26.78
C ARG A 16 32.37 27.71 26.34
N LEU A 17 32.29 27.48 25.03
CA LEU A 17 32.11 26.14 24.50
C LEU A 17 33.20 25.18 24.99
N SER A 18 34.48 25.60 24.96
CA SER A 18 35.60 24.80 25.44
C SER A 18 35.49 24.40 26.90
N ILE A 19 35.03 25.34 27.76
CA ILE A 19 34.79 25.08 29.17
C ILE A 19 33.61 24.12 29.37
N TYR A 20 32.48 24.40 28.71
CA TYR A 20 31.25 23.64 28.90
C TYR A 20 31.38 22.21 28.36
N ARG A 21 31.96 21.98 27.16
CA ARG A 21 32.16 20.65 26.61
C ARG A 21 33.08 19.78 27.47
N THR A 22 34.14 20.36 28.03
CA THR A 22 35.08 19.66 28.93
C THR A 22 34.36 19.22 30.20
N TYR A 23 33.69 20.17 30.88
CA TYR A 23 32.93 19.87 32.09
C TYR A 23 31.79 18.85 31.83
N TYR A 24 31.13 18.96 30.68
CA TYR A 24 30.08 18.02 30.30
C TYR A 24 30.61 16.62 30.17
N LEU A 25 31.72 16.45 29.45
CA LEU A 25 32.37 15.15 29.28
C LEU A 25 32.84 14.56 30.61
N ASP A 26 33.48 15.37 31.47
CA ASP A 26 33.99 14.90 32.76
C ASP A 26 32.84 14.46 33.67
N LYS A 27 31.75 15.19 33.68
CA LYS A 27 30.54 14.83 34.41
C LYS A 27 29.95 13.51 33.88
N ALA A 28 29.77 13.39 32.58
CA ALA A 28 29.24 12.18 31.96
C ALA A 28 30.12 10.93 32.24
N LYS A 29 31.45 11.11 32.27
CA LYS A 29 32.40 10.07 32.66
C LYS A 29 32.26 9.67 34.14
N THR A 30 32.14 10.65 35.02
CA THR A 30 31.96 10.42 36.44
C THR A 30 30.68 9.67 36.77
N GLU A 31 29.61 9.97 36.00
CA GLU A 31 28.31 9.32 36.12
C GLU A 31 28.23 7.98 35.35
N ASN A 32 29.28 7.56 34.66
CA ASN A 32 29.32 6.40 33.78
C ASN A 32 28.15 6.36 32.77
N ASN A 33 27.76 7.54 32.30
CA ASN A 33 26.64 7.67 31.35
C ASN A 33 27.13 7.71 29.91
N ASN A 34 27.17 6.56 29.25
CA ASN A 34 27.67 6.39 27.89
C ASN A 34 26.95 7.29 26.88
N LEU A 35 25.63 7.47 27.02
CA LEU A 35 24.87 8.31 26.12
C LEU A 35 25.23 9.79 26.25
N GLU A 36 25.39 10.28 27.48
CA GLU A 36 25.81 11.64 27.72
C GLU A 36 27.29 11.84 27.34
N MET A 37 28.15 10.82 27.51
CA MET A 37 29.53 10.86 26.95
C MET A 37 29.53 11.03 25.44
N ALA A 38 28.70 10.26 24.74
CA ALA A 38 28.59 10.37 23.29
C ALA A 38 28.14 11.77 22.84
N ARG A 39 27.11 12.33 23.51
CA ARG A 39 26.65 13.70 23.26
C ARG A 39 27.74 14.74 23.53
N ALA A 40 28.50 14.56 24.62
CA ALA A 40 29.60 15.46 24.96
C ALA A 40 30.74 15.40 23.95
N TYR A 41 31.12 14.20 23.45
CA TYR A 41 32.17 14.06 22.43
C TYR A 41 31.85 14.80 21.14
N GLN A 42 30.57 14.91 20.73
CA GLN A 42 30.18 15.62 19.51
C GLN A 42 30.57 17.11 19.53
N TYR A 43 30.60 17.77 20.70
CA TYR A 43 31.04 19.17 20.82
C TYR A 43 32.57 19.35 20.66
N PHE A 44 33.34 18.27 20.61
CA PHE A 44 34.78 18.32 20.32
C PHE A 44 35.11 18.19 18.83
N ILE A 45 34.12 17.85 18.01
CA ILE A 45 34.28 17.79 16.55
C ILE A 45 34.17 19.22 16.02
N THR A 46 35.30 19.75 15.56
CA THR A 46 35.44 21.17 15.18
C THR A 46 35.40 21.41 13.68
N TRP A 47 35.57 20.37 12.88
CA TRP A 47 35.71 20.42 11.41
C TRP A 47 36.98 21.15 10.94
N GLU A 48 37.97 21.32 11.81
CA GLU A 48 39.24 22.00 11.53
C GLU A 48 40.40 21.01 11.42
N ASP A 49 40.40 19.96 12.25
CA ASP A 49 41.44 18.93 12.27
C ASP A 49 40.83 17.53 12.13
N LEU A 50 40.91 17.00 10.91
CA LEU A 50 40.38 15.71 10.55
C LEU A 50 40.80 14.57 11.48
N GLU A 51 42.10 14.51 11.86
CA GLU A 51 42.61 13.41 12.69
C GLU A 51 42.02 13.44 14.09
N THR A 52 41.91 14.62 14.69
CA THR A 52 41.30 14.82 16.02
C THR A 52 39.79 14.58 15.97
N ASP A 53 39.11 15.10 14.96
CA ASP A 53 37.66 14.93 14.79
C ASP A 53 37.29 13.45 14.60
N LEU A 54 38.07 12.68 13.81
CA LEU A 54 37.86 11.24 13.67
C LEU A 54 38.00 10.48 14.98
N LYS A 55 38.99 10.86 15.85
CA LYS A 55 39.11 10.26 17.19
C LYS A 55 37.87 10.47 18.06
N TYR A 56 37.27 11.65 17.97
CA TYR A 56 36.00 11.91 18.69
C TYR A 56 34.82 11.16 18.07
N CYS A 57 34.74 11.04 16.75
CA CYS A 57 33.74 10.18 16.10
C CYS A 57 33.87 8.72 16.57
N ASP A 58 35.10 8.18 16.62
CA ASP A 58 35.36 6.84 17.12
C ASP A 58 35.00 6.69 18.60
N SER A 59 35.24 7.73 19.42
CA SER A 59 34.79 7.74 20.82
C SER A 59 33.27 7.68 20.96
N VAL A 60 32.52 8.41 20.12
CA VAL A 60 31.04 8.32 20.07
C VAL A 60 30.58 6.89 19.73
N ILE A 61 31.18 6.29 18.70
CA ILE A 61 30.85 4.92 18.28
C ILE A 61 31.14 3.93 19.41
N GLU A 62 32.33 3.97 20.00
CA GLU A 62 32.77 2.99 21.00
C GLU A 62 31.88 3.02 22.27
N VAL A 63 31.58 4.20 22.80
CA VAL A 63 30.75 4.30 24.02
C VAL A 63 29.29 3.95 23.79
N THR A 64 28.83 3.95 22.52
CA THR A 64 27.43 3.67 22.15
C THR A 64 27.22 2.36 21.42
N LYS A 65 28.26 1.60 21.12
CA LYS A 65 28.20 0.36 20.32
C LYS A 65 27.23 -0.69 20.88
N ALA A 66 27.12 -0.77 22.21
CA ALA A 66 26.20 -1.66 22.91
C ALA A 66 24.91 -0.97 23.37
N SER A 67 24.65 0.28 22.93
CA SER A 67 23.47 1.02 23.34
C SER A 67 22.21 0.56 22.63
N ASP A 68 21.09 0.48 23.37
CA ASP A 68 19.76 0.26 22.79
C ASP A 68 19.09 1.51 22.25
N HIS A 69 19.72 2.67 22.41
CA HIS A 69 19.18 3.95 21.94
C HIS A 69 19.07 3.97 20.40
N GLU A 70 17.93 4.40 19.88
CA GLU A 70 17.58 4.36 18.46
C GLU A 70 18.56 5.11 17.54
N ALA A 71 19.13 6.22 18.00
CA ALA A 71 20.05 7.05 17.22
C ALA A 71 21.50 6.59 17.26
N TYR A 72 21.87 5.68 18.15
CA TYR A 72 23.25 5.26 18.35
C TYR A 72 23.45 3.76 18.11
N PRO A 73 24.59 3.32 17.59
CA PRO A 73 25.81 4.09 17.23
C PRO A 73 25.72 4.79 15.86
N THR A 74 24.58 4.76 15.18
CA THR A 74 24.37 5.31 13.82
C THR A 74 24.91 6.73 13.69
N ASN A 75 24.58 7.61 14.65
CA ASN A 75 25.02 9.00 14.63
C ASN A 75 26.56 9.13 14.60
N GLY A 76 27.28 8.29 15.36
CA GLY A 76 28.74 8.28 15.32
C GLY A 76 29.31 7.94 13.95
N TYR A 77 28.72 6.96 13.25
CA TYR A 77 29.12 6.59 11.88
C TYR A 77 28.76 7.68 10.87
N LEU A 78 27.64 8.38 11.03
CA LEU A 78 27.27 9.52 10.18
C LEU A 78 28.27 10.68 10.35
N LEU A 79 28.61 11.03 11.57
CA LEU A 79 29.62 12.06 11.85
C LEU A 79 30.96 11.69 11.19
N LYS A 80 31.38 10.44 11.34
CA LYS A 80 32.62 9.95 10.73
C LYS A 80 32.56 9.97 9.20
N ALA A 81 31.42 9.58 8.62
CA ALA A 81 31.18 9.63 7.18
C ALA A 81 31.25 11.07 6.65
N ASN A 82 30.62 12.01 7.37
CA ASN A 82 30.63 13.42 7.01
C ASN A 82 32.07 14.00 7.07
N GLN A 83 32.87 13.65 8.08
CA GLN A 83 34.30 14.06 8.14
C GLN A 83 35.08 13.60 6.90
N TYR A 84 34.93 12.35 6.51
CA TYR A 84 35.56 11.83 5.28
C TYR A 84 34.97 12.46 4.00
N TYR A 85 33.68 12.74 3.95
CA TYR A 85 33.04 13.40 2.82
C TYR A 85 33.62 14.80 2.58
N TYR A 86 33.71 15.62 3.63
CA TYR A 86 34.26 16.98 3.55
C TYR A 86 35.78 17.04 3.36
N SER A 87 36.47 15.96 3.68
CA SER A 87 37.91 15.82 3.35
C SER A 87 38.14 15.14 1.99
N SER A 88 37.09 14.95 1.19
CA SER A 88 37.11 14.31 -0.15
C SER A 88 37.63 12.87 -0.17
N ASP A 89 37.69 12.19 0.99
CA ASP A 89 37.96 10.74 1.07
C ASP A 89 36.63 9.98 0.88
N PHE A 90 36.13 10.02 -0.35
CA PHE A 90 34.80 9.46 -0.68
C PHE A 90 34.73 7.94 -0.48
N GLU A 91 35.84 7.23 -0.57
CA GLU A 91 35.87 5.79 -0.31
C GLU A 91 35.57 5.47 1.15
N LYS A 92 36.16 6.19 2.09
CA LYS A 92 35.88 6.00 3.51
C LYS A 92 34.54 6.60 3.89
N ALA A 93 34.14 7.73 3.29
CA ALA A 93 32.83 8.32 3.49
C ALA A 93 31.70 7.33 3.15
N ILE A 94 31.73 6.75 1.94
CA ILE A 94 30.69 5.80 1.51
C ILE A 94 30.65 4.55 2.41
N GLY A 95 31.80 4.03 2.85
CA GLY A 95 31.86 2.89 3.77
C GLY A 95 31.15 3.19 5.10
N ASN A 96 31.39 4.37 5.68
CA ASN A 96 30.74 4.76 6.94
C ASN A 96 29.25 5.09 6.77
N TYR A 97 28.83 5.69 5.65
CA TYR A 97 27.39 5.88 5.35
C TYR A 97 26.66 4.55 5.19
N ILE A 98 27.28 3.53 4.58
CA ILE A 98 26.71 2.19 4.45
C ILE A 98 26.53 1.56 5.85
N ILE A 99 27.54 1.60 6.70
CA ILE A 99 27.45 1.10 8.08
C ILE A 99 26.36 1.86 8.86
N ALA A 100 26.31 3.17 8.73
CA ALA A 100 25.25 3.98 9.35
C ALA A 100 23.86 3.57 8.86
N SER A 101 23.68 3.33 7.55
CA SER A 101 22.41 2.85 6.98
C SER A 101 22.00 1.48 7.54
N GLU A 102 22.94 0.55 7.69
CA GLU A 102 22.68 -0.77 8.26
C GLU A 102 22.24 -0.69 9.73
N TRP A 103 22.90 0.14 10.55
CA TRP A 103 22.52 0.37 11.93
C TRP A 103 21.15 1.06 12.05
N ALA A 104 20.89 2.09 11.24
CA ALA A 104 19.61 2.79 11.20
C ALA A 104 18.46 1.87 10.78
N ASP A 105 18.71 0.99 9.81
CA ASP A 105 17.75 -0.04 9.39
C ASP A 105 17.46 -1.05 10.51
N ALA A 106 18.51 -1.52 11.21
CA ALA A 106 18.38 -2.48 12.29
C ALA A 106 17.61 -1.90 13.49
N LYS A 107 17.79 -0.60 13.77
CA LYS A 107 17.09 0.14 14.84
C LYS A 107 15.70 0.63 14.42
N GLY A 108 15.38 0.65 13.12
CA GLY A 108 14.14 1.19 12.58
C GLY A 108 13.99 2.72 12.72
N TYR A 109 15.09 3.44 12.94
CA TYR A 109 15.07 4.88 13.18
C TYR A 109 15.15 5.68 11.88
N LYS A 110 13.98 6.02 11.37
CA LYS A 110 13.77 6.66 10.06
C LYS A 110 14.62 7.92 9.80
N PRO A 111 14.77 8.89 10.74
CA PRO A 111 15.55 10.10 10.47
C PRO A 111 16.99 9.79 10.05
N LEU A 112 17.68 8.88 10.74
CA LEU A 112 19.07 8.53 10.40
C LEU A 112 19.19 7.60 9.18
N GLN A 113 18.14 6.83 8.85
CA GLN A 113 18.07 6.13 7.55
C GLN A 113 18.09 7.13 6.39
N ILE A 114 17.32 8.19 6.51
CA ILE A 114 17.25 9.26 5.52
C ILE A 114 18.61 9.96 5.41
N GLU A 115 19.22 10.33 6.53
CA GLU A 115 20.52 11.02 6.55
C GLU A 115 21.61 10.17 5.91
N ALA A 116 21.71 8.88 6.25
CA ALA A 116 22.67 7.97 5.63
C ALA A 116 22.42 7.84 4.10
N SER A 117 21.16 7.70 3.69
CA SER A 117 20.82 7.62 2.27
C SER A 117 21.14 8.92 1.51
N MET A 118 21.01 10.07 2.15
CA MET A 118 21.39 11.37 1.59
C MET A 118 22.90 11.44 1.33
N GLY A 119 23.72 11.02 2.29
CA GLY A 119 25.18 10.96 2.09
C GLY A 119 25.59 10.04 0.94
N ILE A 120 24.96 8.86 0.86
CA ILE A 120 25.17 7.93 -0.27
C ILE A 120 24.75 8.58 -1.60
N ALA A 121 23.60 9.25 -1.64
CA ALA A 121 23.11 9.91 -2.84
C ALA A 121 24.00 11.08 -3.27
N ALA A 122 24.59 11.83 -2.31
CA ALA A 122 25.54 12.90 -2.62
C ALA A 122 26.77 12.35 -3.34
N ILE A 123 27.33 11.25 -2.84
CA ILE A 123 28.48 10.57 -3.47
C ILE A 123 28.09 10.03 -4.84
N LYS A 124 26.94 9.34 -4.97
CA LYS A 124 26.42 8.86 -6.26
C LYS A 124 26.31 10.00 -7.28
N ASN A 125 25.80 11.15 -6.85
CA ASN A 125 25.61 12.31 -7.72
C ASN A 125 26.95 12.94 -8.20
N ILE A 126 27.98 12.94 -7.35
CA ILE A 126 29.32 13.41 -7.73
C ILE A 126 29.93 12.47 -8.79
N TRP A 127 29.76 11.17 -8.65
CA TRP A 127 30.44 10.15 -9.44
C TRP A 127 29.62 9.58 -10.60
N GLY A 128 28.63 10.32 -11.09
CA GLY A 128 27.94 10.03 -12.35
C GLY A 128 26.73 9.08 -12.24
N LEU A 129 26.40 8.56 -11.05
CA LEU A 129 25.19 7.76 -10.82
C LEU A 129 23.98 8.65 -10.57
N HIS A 130 23.74 9.59 -11.50
CA HIS A 130 22.79 10.69 -11.32
C HIS A 130 21.34 10.25 -11.20
N GLU A 131 20.91 9.23 -11.97
CA GLU A 131 19.52 8.75 -11.91
C GLU A 131 19.21 8.10 -10.56
N GLU A 132 20.13 7.30 -10.04
CA GLU A 132 19.98 6.63 -8.75
C GLU A 132 19.96 7.64 -7.59
N ALA A 133 20.86 8.65 -7.64
CA ALA A 133 20.85 9.75 -6.68
C ALA A 133 19.52 10.53 -6.72
N LEU A 134 19.02 10.82 -7.92
CA LEU A 134 17.74 11.53 -8.10
C LEU A 134 16.57 10.79 -7.44
N GLU A 135 16.48 9.48 -7.59
CA GLU A 135 15.40 8.69 -6.98
C GLU A 135 15.47 8.70 -5.44
N ILE A 136 16.68 8.63 -4.86
CA ILE A 136 16.86 8.77 -3.41
C ILE A 136 16.41 10.16 -2.95
N TYR A 137 16.85 11.21 -3.62
CA TYR A 137 16.48 12.59 -3.25
C TYR A 137 14.99 12.87 -3.40
N LYS A 138 14.33 12.35 -4.45
CA LYS A 138 12.87 12.46 -4.60
C LYS A 138 12.13 11.78 -3.44
N THR A 139 12.56 10.59 -3.06
CA THR A 139 11.96 9.83 -1.96
C THR A 139 12.06 10.60 -0.66
N ASN A 140 13.25 11.11 -0.33
CA ASN A 140 13.48 11.86 0.91
C ASN A 140 12.74 13.21 0.92
N TYR A 141 12.74 13.93 -0.19
CA TYR A 141 11.99 15.18 -0.32
C TYR A 141 10.48 14.95 -0.19
N SER A 142 9.96 13.89 -0.78
CA SER A 142 8.55 13.50 -0.65
C SER A 142 8.18 13.15 0.79
N ASP A 143 9.06 12.46 1.51
CA ASP A 143 8.85 12.13 2.93
C ASP A 143 8.70 13.40 3.78
N VAL A 144 9.61 14.36 3.63
CA VAL A 144 9.52 15.63 4.36
C VAL A 144 8.26 16.40 3.99
N THR A 145 8.01 16.58 2.69
CA THR A 145 6.89 17.42 2.22
C THR A 145 5.52 16.80 2.43
N SER A 146 5.43 15.51 2.74
CA SER A 146 4.19 14.84 3.15
C SER A 146 3.82 15.10 4.62
N THR A 147 4.75 15.60 5.43
CA THR A 147 4.51 15.93 6.84
C THR A 147 3.75 17.27 6.95
N PRO A 148 2.64 17.34 7.71
CA PRO A 148 1.98 18.63 7.95
C PRO A 148 2.96 19.65 8.56
N ASN A 149 2.84 20.91 8.15
CA ASN A 149 3.68 22.03 8.63
C ASN A 149 5.20 21.84 8.46
N TYR A 150 5.65 21.00 7.54
CA TYR A 150 7.07 20.68 7.35
C TYR A 150 7.98 21.91 7.15
N MET A 151 7.45 22.99 6.59
CA MET A 151 8.20 24.25 6.41
C MET A 151 8.54 24.96 7.73
N VAL A 152 8.00 24.49 8.85
CA VAL A 152 8.29 25.01 10.20
C VAL A 152 8.94 23.92 11.04
N ASP A 153 8.31 22.75 11.11
CA ASP A 153 8.71 21.67 12.03
C ASP A 153 9.94 20.89 11.52
N ARG A 154 10.17 20.89 10.19
CA ARG A 154 11.28 20.20 9.52
C ARG A 154 11.97 21.11 8.50
N TYR A 155 12.12 22.37 8.83
CA TYR A 155 12.64 23.38 7.91
C TYR A 155 14.05 23.03 7.39
N ASP A 156 14.96 22.64 8.27
CA ASP A 156 16.36 22.35 7.91
C ASP A 156 16.44 21.14 6.96
N ASP A 157 15.68 20.07 7.25
CA ASP A 157 15.56 18.92 6.37
C ASP A 157 14.99 19.33 5.00
N TYR A 158 13.94 20.14 5.01
CA TYR A 158 13.30 20.60 3.78
C TYR A 158 14.26 21.39 2.90
N ILE A 159 15.00 22.33 3.46
CA ILE A 159 15.98 23.14 2.71
C ILE A 159 17.10 22.25 2.16
N LEU A 160 17.68 21.40 2.98
CA LEU A 160 18.74 20.47 2.57
C LEU A 160 18.28 19.56 1.44
N PHE A 161 17.09 18.96 1.57
CA PHE A 161 16.58 18.04 0.57
C PHE A 161 16.13 18.75 -0.71
N ALA A 162 15.58 19.96 -0.61
CA ALA A 162 15.25 20.78 -1.77
C ALA A 162 16.50 21.16 -2.57
N ASN A 163 17.57 21.58 -1.89
CA ASN A 163 18.84 21.92 -2.50
C ASN A 163 19.44 20.72 -3.27
N ASN A 164 19.56 19.58 -2.59
CA ASN A 164 20.12 18.37 -3.17
C ASN A 164 19.27 17.79 -4.32
N LEU A 165 17.94 17.83 -4.17
CA LEU A 165 17.03 17.42 -5.24
C LEU A 165 17.15 18.31 -6.46
N ALA A 166 17.27 19.64 -6.27
CA ALA A 166 17.42 20.57 -7.38
C ALA A 166 18.75 20.36 -8.11
N LEU A 167 19.86 20.14 -7.39
CA LEU A 167 21.14 19.76 -7.99
C LEU A 167 21.07 18.43 -8.75
N ALA A 168 20.40 17.43 -8.19
CA ALA A 168 20.19 16.14 -8.87
C ALA A 168 19.34 16.30 -10.14
N TYR A 169 18.33 17.13 -10.14
CA TYR A 169 17.59 17.46 -11.36
C TYR A 169 18.49 18.09 -12.44
N ILE A 170 19.39 19.01 -12.06
CA ILE A 170 20.33 19.62 -13.01
C ILE A 170 21.23 18.55 -13.63
N ARG A 171 21.83 17.67 -12.80
CA ARG A 171 22.69 16.59 -13.27
C ARG A 171 21.96 15.57 -14.15
N ASN A 172 20.65 15.44 -14.00
CA ASN A 172 19.79 14.61 -14.85
C ASN A 172 19.15 15.39 -16.02
N HIS A 173 19.75 16.52 -16.43
CA HIS A 173 19.28 17.33 -17.56
C HIS A 173 17.83 17.82 -17.45
N LYS A 174 17.35 18.09 -16.22
CA LYS A 174 16.00 18.59 -15.90
C LYS A 174 16.04 19.95 -15.19
N PRO A 175 16.68 20.98 -15.76
CA PRO A 175 16.88 22.27 -15.09
C PRO A 175 15.58 23.01 -14.77
N ASP A 176 14.51 22.83 -15.56
CA ASP A 176 13.20 23.42 -15.24
C ASP A 176 12.62 22.86 -13.93
N SER A 177 12.76 21.55 -13.69
CA SER A 177 12.35 20.92 -12.42
C SER A 177 13.18 21.43 -11.24
N ALA A 178 14.48 21.66 -11.47
CA ALA A 178 15.36 22.25 -10.46
C ALA A 178 14.89 23.66 -10.07
N LEU A 179 14.50 24.50 -11.06
CA LEU A 179 13.97 25.85 -10.78
C LEU A 179 12.69 25.80 -9.95
N VAL A 180 11.78 24.87 -10.20
CA VAL A 180 10.54 24.74 -9.43
C VAL A 180 10.84 24.49 -7.96
N VAL A 181 11.72 23.51 -7.67
CA VAL A 181 12.09 23.13 -6.30
C VAL A 181 12.87 24.27 -5.61
N SER A 182 13.91 24.78 -6.25
CA SER A 182 14.78 25.81 -5.66
C SER A 182 14.05 27.13 -5.45
N ASN A 183 13.16 27.56 -6.37
CA ASN A 183 12.34 28.77 -6.20
C ASN A 183 11.46 28.70 -4.96
N ARG A 184 10.80 27.56 -4.73
CA ARG A 184 9.96 27.35 -3.55
C ARG A 184 10.77 27.41 -2.25
N ALA A 185 11.91 26.70 -2.22
CA ALA A 185 12.78 26.67 -1.05
C ALA A 185 13.42 28.05 -0.78
N MET A 186 13.87 28.75 -1.82
CA MET A 186 14.45 30.09 -1.71
C MET A 186 13.43 31.13 -1.20
N SER A 187 12.17 31.03 -1.65
CA SER A 187 11.10 31.88 -1.12
C SER A 187 10.87 31.66 0.38
N GLN A 188 10.92 30.41 0.83
CA GLN A 188 10.79 30.06 2.25
C GLN A 188 11.98 30.56 3.06
N ALA A 189 13.23 30.32 2.62
CA ALA A 189 14.44 30.83 3.26
C ALA A 189 14.39 32.35 3.45
N ARG A 190 13.96 33.08 2.39
CA ARG A 190 13.79 34.53 2.44
C ARG A 190 12.75 34.96 3.48
N SER A 191 11.63 34.23 3.62
CA SER A 191 10.53 34.59 4.53
C SER A 191 10.92 34.56 5.99
N ILE A 192 11.92 33.75 6.36
CA ILE A 192 12.43 33.62 7.74
C ILE A 192 13.82 34.26 7.94
N ASN A 193 14.31 35.00 6.91
CA ASN A 193 15.63 35.62 6.90
C ASN A 193 16.82 34.64 7.01
N ASP A 194 16.67 33.40 6.54
CA ASP A 194 17.79 32.48 6.38
C ASP A 194 18.62 32.87 5.15
N THR A 195 19.62 33.69 5.39
CA THR A 195 20.48 34.26 4.34
C THR A 195 21.41 33.23 3.74
N LEU A 196 21.89 32.25 4.53
CA LEU A 196 22.79 31.21 4.07
C LEU A 196 22.11 30.31 3.06
N SER A 197 20.98 29.71 3.41
CA SER A 197 20.21 28.87 2.49
C SER A 197 19.72 29.65 1.28
N TYR A 198 19.40 30.94 1.44
CA TYR A 198 19.03 31.81 0.34
C TYR A 198 20.15 31.93 -0.71
N TYR A 199 21.41 32.09 -0.29
CA TYR A 199 22.55 32.16 -1.20
C TYR A 199 22.86 30.82 -1.86
N ASP A 200 22.82 29.73 -1.11
CA ASP A 200 23.04 28.37 -1.64
C ASP A 200 22.00 28.01 -2.70
N LEU A 201 20.75 28.25 -2.43
CA LEU A 201 19.67 28.05 -3.40
C LEU A 201 19.76 29.01 -4.59
N GLY A 202 20.27 30.21 -4.37
CA GLY A 202 20.57 31.19 -5.41
C GLY A 202 21.63 30.67 -6.39
N LYS A 203 22.66 29.99 -5.89
CA LYS A 203 23.66 29.30 -6.73
C LYS A 203 23.01 28.18 -7.56
N VAL A 204 22.15 27.36 -6.95
CA VAL A 204 21.41 26.30 -7.65
C VAL A 204 20.53 26.87 -8.76
N GLN A 205 19.82 27.98 -8.50
CA GLN A 205 19.06 28.69 -9.53
C GLN A 205 19.95 29.18 -10.68
N ALA A 206 21.08 29.80 -10.34
CA ALA A 206 22.03 30.26 -11.35
C ALA A 206 22.55 29.09 -12.20
N THR A 207 22.87 27.98 -11.59
CA THR A 207 23.28 26.75 -12.29
C THR A 207 22.17 26.23 -13.22
N ALA A 208 20.92 26.16 -12.76
CA ALA A 208 19.80 25.75 -13.59
C ALA A 208 19.59 26.69 -14.79
N ASN A 209 19.68 28.01 -14.56
CA ASN A 209 19.60 29.01 -15.62
C ASN A 209 20.76 28.90 -16.62
N TYR A 210 21.96 28.54 -16.17
CA TYR A 210 23.10 28.27 -17.04
C TYR A 210 22.79 27.13 -18.02
N TYR A 211 22.27 26.01 -17.52
CA TYR A 211 21.88 24.87 -18.38
C TYR A 211 20.70 25.19 -19.31
N LEU A 212 19.84 26.13 -18.94
CA LEU A 212 18.79 26.70 -19.82
C LEU A 212 19.32 27.75 -20.78
N LYS A 213 20.64 28.00 -20.79
CA LYS A 213 21.30 29.04 -21.63
C LYS A 213 20.83 30.47 -21.37
N LYS A 214 20.29 30.75 -20.18
CA LYS A 214 19.89 32.09 -19.72
C LYS A 214 21.10 32.81 -19.12
N TYR A 215 22.14 32.99 -19.93
CA TYR A 215 23.45 33.48 -19.50
C TYR A 215 23.45 34.84 -18.80
N PRO A 216 22.70 35.85 -19.25
CA PRO A 216 22.64 37.15 -18.55
C PRO A 216 22.13 36.98 -17.11
N GLN A 217 21.04 36.22 -16.90
CA GLN A 217 20.47 36.00 -15.58
C GLN A 217 21.44 35.19 -14.70
N THR A 218 22.13 34.20 -15.27
CA THR A 218 23.14 33.43 -14.58
C THR A 218 24.29 34.33 -14.10
N GLN A 219 24.82 35.16 -14.99
CA GLN A 219 25.95 36.07 -14.68
C GLN A 219 25.57 37.04 -13.56
N ASP A 220 24.41 37.69 -13.65
CA ASP A 220 23.94 38.62 -12.62
C ASP A 220 23.79 37.95 -11.27
N SER A 221 23.19 36.74 -11.21
CA SER A 221 22.99 36.01 -9.98
C SER A 221 24.32 35.57 -9.36
N LEU A 222 25.24 35.02 -10.15
CA LEU A 222 26.53 34.58 -9.65
C LEU A 222 27.38 35.76 -9.15
N LEU A 223 27.47 36.86 -9.88
CA LEU A 223 28.22 38.04 -9.47
C LEU A 223 27.64 38.67 -8.21
N LYS A 224 26.32 38.71 -8.09
CA LYS A 224 25.63 39.25 -6.89
C LYS A 224 25.99 38.51 -5.62
N PHE A 225 26.13 37.18 -5.67
CA PHE A 225 26.33 36.34 -4.51
C PHE A 225 27.79 35.85 -4.35
N LEU A 226 28.67 36.18 -5.29
CA LEU A 226 30.03 35.64 -5.37
C LEU A 226 30.85 35.81 -4.07
N SER A 227 30.67 36.94 -3.36
CA SER A 227 31.35 37.23 -2.09
C SER A 227 30.91 36.36 -0.92
N HIS A 228 29.80 35.62 -1.09
CA HIS A 228 29.28 34.70 -0.08
C HIS A 228 29.69 33.27 -0.33
N TYR A 229 30.33 32.98 -1.48
CA TYR A 229 30.76 31.64 -1.85
C TYR A 229 32.22 31.41 -1.50
N SER A 230 32.55 30.16 -1.12
CA SER A 230 33.90 29.70 -0.83
C SER A 230 34.12 28.30 -1.37
N GLY A 231 35.34 27.80 -1.34
CA GLY A 231 35.68 26.42 -1.70
C GLY A 231 35.14 26.02 -3.09
N LEU A 232 34.58 24.82 -3.17
CA LEU A 232 34.04 24.29 -4.42
C LEU A 232 32.89 25.13 -5.00
N THR A 233 32.05 25.73 -4.15
CA THR A 233 30.94 26.58 -4.60
C THR A 233 31.47 27.82 -5.35
N LEU A 234 32.60 28.38 -4.91
CA LEU A 234 33.26 29.48 -5.56
C LEU A 234 33.91 29.03 -6.89
N SER A 235 34.58 27.89 -6.90
CA SER A 235 35.18 27.27 -8.12
C SER A 235 34.13 26.99 -9.19
N ASP A 236 33.02 26.38 -8.84
CA ASP A 236 31.89 26.14 -9.75
C ASP A 236 31.31 27.46 -10.32
N SER A 237 31.24 28.50 -9.48
CA SER A 237 30.75 29.81 -9.92
C SER A 237 31.72 30.45 -10.93
N TYR A 238 33.02 30.41 -10.67
CA TYR A 238 34.00 30.87 -11.63
C TYR A 238 34.01 30.04 -12.92
N TYR A 239 33.82 28.72 -12.83
CA TYR A 239 33.72 27.87 -14.00
C TYR A 239 32.55 28.31 -14.91
N MET A 240 31.35 28.49 -14.37
CA MET A 240 30.20 28.96 -15.14
C MET A 240 30.44 30.36 -15.73
N LEU A 241 30.99 31.28 -14.94
CA LEU A 241 31.35 32.64 -15.43
C LEU A 241 32.39 32.56 -16.54
N GLY A 242 33.41 31.69 -16.41
CA GLY A 242 34.41 31.46 -17.46
C GLY A 242 33.81 30.90 -18.75
N LYS A 243 32.87 29.94 -18.63
CA LYS A 243 32.16 29.40 -19.81
C LYS A 243 31.21 30.42 -20.46
N ILE A 244 30.61 31.33 -19.68
CA ILE A 244 29.82 32.45 -20.21
C ILE A 244 30.70 33.43 -20.92
N ALA A 245 31.88 33.78 -20.37
CA ALA A 245 32.88 34.64 -21.05
C ALA A 245 33.34 34.02 -22.39
N ASP A 246 33.57 32.71 -22.41
CA ASP A 246 33.88 31.97 -23.64
C ASP A 246 32.79 32.10 -24.71
N TYR A 247 31.52 31.92 -24.27
CA TYR A 247 30.36 32.11 -25.15
C TYR A 247 30.27 33.57 -25.70
N GLN A 248 30.69 34.55 -24.90
CA GLN A 248 30.76 35.97 -25.29
C GLN A 248 32.01 36.30 -26.12
N ASN A 249 32.87 35.32 -26.42
CA ASN A 249 34.15 35.46 -27.09
C ASN A 249 35.19 36.34 -26.33
N ASP A 250 35.00 36.46 -25.01
CA ASP A 250 36.00 37.11 -24.14
C ASP A 250 36.99 36.09 -23.54
N HIS A 251 37.97 35.77 -24.37
CA HIS A 251 39.03 34.81 -23.95
C HIS A 251 39.84 35.31 -22.77
N SER A 252 40.06 36.62 -22.62
CA SER A 252 40.83 37.18 -21.51
C SER A 252 40.12 36.98 -20.20
N LEU A 253 38.82 37.29 -20.16
CA LEU A 253 37.98 37.12 -18.97
C LEU A 253 37.81 35.65 -18.61
N LYS A 254 37.64 34.74 -19.59
CA LYS A 254 37.64 33.30 -19.36
C LYS A 254 38.89 32.84 -18.66
N MET A 255 40.09 33.24 -19.16
CA MET A 255 41.33 32.82 -18.55
C MET A 255 41.53 33.43 -17.15
N ASP A 256 41.01 34.62 -16.88
CA ASP A 256 41.05 35.21 -15.55
C ASP A 256 40.23 34.34 -14.56
N TYR A 257 39.00 33.95 -14.92
CA TYR A 257 38.20 33.07 -14.07
C TYR A 257 38.86 31.71 -13.85
N PHE A 258 39.46 31.10 -14.88
CA PHE A 258 40.11 29.80 -14.75
C PHE A 258 41.37 29.86 -13.86
N LYS A 259 42.13 30.96 -13.89
CA LYS A 259 43.23 31.17 -12.92
C LYS A 259 42.75 31.36 -11.49
N ARG A 260 41.55 31.95 -11.30
CA ARG A 260 40.93 32.04 -9.96
C ARG A 260 40.52 30.64 -9.47
N ILE A 261 40.05 29.75 -10.35
CA ILE A 261 39.78 28.35 -10.01
C ILE A 261 41.05 27.66 -9.56
N ASP A 262 42.18 27.83 -10.29
CA ASP A 262 43.48 27.30 -9.88
C ASP A 262 43.87 27.79 -8.48
N SER A 263 43.74 29.08 -8.19
CA SER A 263 44.02 29.65 -6.88
C SER A 263 43.14 29.04 -5.76
N VAL A 264 41.86 28.82 -6.01
CA VAL A 264 40.97 28.16 -5.06
C VAL A 264 41.37 26.69 -4.85
N HIS A 265 41.67 25.97 -5.94
CA HIS A 265 42.10 24.58 -5.87
C HIS A 265 43.41 24.40 -5.09
N GLN A 266 44.39 25.29 -5.28
CA GLN A 266 45.61 25.25 -4.51
C GLN A 266 45.40 25.46 -3.00
N ALA A 267 44.35 26.22 -2.64
CA ALA A 267 44.03 26.46 -1.23
C ALA A 267 43.28 25.29 -0.59
N ILE A 268 42.39 24.61 -1.32
CA ILE A 268 41.52 23.57 -0.76
C ILE A 268 41.96 22.14 -1.09
N GLN A 269 42.77 21.94 -2.14
CA GLN A 269 43.25 20.64 -2.62
C GLN A 269 42.15 19.63 -2.91
N ASP A 270 40.93 20.10 -3.28
CA ASP A 270 39.75 19.29 -3.52
C ASP A 270 39.45 19.29 -5.04
N PRO A 271 39.77 18.21 -5.77
CA PRO A 271 39.52 18.13 -7.20
C PRO A 271 38.08 17.81 -7.53
N PHE A 272 37.53 18.48 -8.53
CA PHE A 272 36.18 18.22 -9.08
C PHE A 272 36.27 17.92 -10.59
N PRO A 273 35.31 17.22 -11.18
CA PRO A 273 35.39 16.71 -12.55
C PRO A 273 35.73 17.73 -13.62
N GLU A 274 35.19 18.94 -13.52
CA GLU A 274 35.39 20.03 -14.50
C GLU A 274 36.81 20.62 -14.45
N LEU A 275 37.54 20.42 -13.35
CA LEU A 275 38.89 20.97 -13.14
C LEU A 275 39.91 20.46 -14.15
N LYS A 276 39.78 19.21 -14.62
CA LYS A 276 40.58 18.65 -15.71
C LYS A 276 40.48 19.50 -16.98
N GLY A 277 39.27 19.93 -17.36
CA GLY A 277 39.03 20.83 -18.48
C GLY A 277 39.67 22.20 -18.29
N VAL A 278 39.57 22.74 -17.07
CA VAL A 278 40.19 24.04 -16.72
C VAL A 278 41.68 24.00 -16.88
N TYR A 279 42.39 23.02 -16.31
CA TYR A 279 43.85 22.91 -16.44
C TYR A 279 44.29 22.64 -17.86
N ASN A 280 43.55 21.88 -18.65
CA ASN A 280 43.87 21.68 -20.06
C ASN A 280 43.80 23.03 -20.84
N GLU A 281 42.77 23.86 -20.61
CA GLU A 281 42.68 25.15 -21.27
C GLU A 281 43.74 26.14 -20.79
N LEU A 282 44.08 26.18 -19.51
CA LEU A 282 45.21 26.97 -18.97
C LEU A 282 46.56 26.53 -19.55
N TYR A 283 46.78 25.22 -19.68
CA TYR A 283 47.96 24.65 -20.34
C TYR A 283 48.09 25.12 -21.78
N GLN A 284 46.99 25.06 -22.55
CA GLN A 284 46.98 25.51 -23.96
C GLN A 284 47.22 27.04 -24.08
N ASP A 285 46.62 27.83 -23.20
CA ASP A 285 46.80 29.31 -23.20
C ASP A 285 48.28 29.67 -22.88
N ALA A 286 48.89 28.99 -21.88
CA ALA A 286 50.30 29.20 -21.56
C ALA A 286 51.20 28.81 -22.73
N GLY A 287 50.90 27.70 -23.42
CA GLY A 287 51.61 27.28 -24.62
C GLY A 287 51.53 28.28 -25.75
N ASN A 288 50.37 28.83 -26.03
CA ASN A 288 50.15 29.87 -27.07
C ASN A 288 50.86 31.18 -26.75
N LYS A 289 51.07 31.49 -25.47
CA LYS A 289 51.83 32.65 -25.00
C LYS A 289 53.34 32.40 -24.89
N GLY A 290 53.80 31.19 -25.14
CA GLY A 290 55.22 30.78 -25.01
C GLY A 290 55.73 30.70 -23.57
N ASP A 291 54.81 30.73 -22.55
CA ASP A 291 55.17 30.67 -21.15
C ASP A 291 55.35 29.20 -20.72
N LYS A 292 56.63 28.73 -20.85
CA LYS A 292 56.99 27.33 -20.61
C LYS A 292 56.89 26.92 -19.15
N ASP A 293 57.12 27.84 -18.22
CA ASP A 293 57.05 27.55 -16.77
C ASP A 293 55.60 27.31 -16.34
N ARG A 294 54.66 28.16 -16.77
CA ARG A 294 53.26 27.94 -16.53
C ARG A 294 52.68 26.73 -17.28
N GLN A 295 53.15 26.50 -18.50
CA GLN A 295 52.77 25.32 -19.26
C GLN A 295 53.15 24.04 -18.52
N LEU A 296 54.39 23.97 -17.97
CA LEU A 296 54.83 22.84 -17.16
C LEU A 296 53.99 22.69 -15.88
N TYR A 297 53.76 23.79 -15.17
CA TYR A 297 52.96 23.79 -13.96
C TYR A 297 51.54 23.24 -14.21
N TYR A 298 50.85 23.74 -15.27
CA TYR A 298 49.46 23.30 -15.53
C TYR A 298 49.36 21.85 -16.01
N ILE A 299 50.37 21.31 -16.71
CA ILE A 299 50.36 19.89 -17.08
C ILE A 299 50.55 18.98 -15.86
N ASP A 300 51.42 19.40 -14.89
CA ASP A 300 51.59 18.67 -13.65
C ASP A 300 50.29 18.64 -12.83
N GLN A 301 49.58 19.79 -12.74
CA GLN A 301 48.28 19.85 -12.08
C GLN A 301 47.23 18.98 -12.80
N LEU A 302 47.23 18.99 -14.14
CA LEU A 302 46.32 18.18 -14.94
C LEU A 302 46.52 16.68 -14.67
N ILE A 303 47.78 16.21 -14.63
CA ILE A 303 48.12 14.81 -14.35
C ILE A 303 47.69 14.42 -12.94
N ALA A 304 47.96 15.27 -11.94
CA ALA A 304 47.58 15.01 -10.55
C ALA A 304 46.08 14.90 -10.38
N VAL A 305 45.30 15.86 -10.94
CA VAL A 305 43.83 15.87 -10.91
C VAL A 305 43.26 14.65 -11.63
N ASP A 306 43.73 14.34 -12.83
CA ASP A 306 43.24 13.20 -13.61
C ASP A 306 43.44 11.88 -12.86
N SER A 307 44.64 11.67 -12.28
CA SER A 307 44.95 10.47 -11.48
C SER A 307 44.01 10.33 -10.25
N THR A 308 43.79 11.43 -9.53
CA THR A 308 42.92 11.42 -8.34
C THR A 308 41.47 11.14 -8.68
N LEU A 309 40.95 11.78 -9.73
CA LEU A 309 39.55 11.59 -10.16
C LEU A 309 39.31 10.16 -10.68
N ASP A 310 40.25 9.60 -11.47
CA ASP A 310 40.10 8.24 -12.03
C ASP A 310 40.11 7.17 -10.93
N MET A 311 41.02 7.30 -9.97
CA MET A 311 41.10 6.39 -8.81
C MET A 311 39.83 6.45 -7.97
N ASN A 312 39.36 7.64 -7.63
CA ASN A 312 38.15 7.82 -6.85
C ASN A 312 36.93 7.26 -7.58
N TYR A 313 36.79 7.54 -8.89
CA TYR A 313 35.65 7.05 -9.68
C TYR A 313 35.53 5.52 -9.63
N THR A 314 36.62 4.83 -9.89
CA THR A 314 36.65 3.36 -9.95
C THR A 314 36.37 2.74 -8.57
N THR A 315 37.06 3.23 -7.53
CA THR A 315 36.93 2.68 -6.17
C THR A 315 35.57 2.94 -5.57
N VAL A 316 35.07 4.19 -5.65
CA VAL A 316 33.78 4.57 -5.06
C VAL A 316 32.63 3.86 -5.75
N ASN A 317 32.60 3.83 -7.09
CA ASN A 317 31.52 3.17 -7.82
C ASN A 317 31.46 1.66 -7.55
N ASN A 318 32.61 0.99 -7.49
CA ASN A 318 32.65 -0.42 -7.13
C ASN A 318 32.15 -0.67 -5.71
N LYS A 319 32.54 0.16 -4.75
CA LYS A 319 32.10 0.03 -3.35
C LYS A 319 30.61 0.28 -3.20
N VAL A 320 30.07 1.35 -3.81
CA VAL A 320 28.62 1.62 -3.84
C VAL A 320 27.85 0.41 -4.40
N ARG A 321 28.29 -0.10 -5.55
CA ARG A 321 27.63 -1.23 -6.21
C ARG A 321 27.65 -2.50 -5.36
N LEU A 322 28.80 -2.87 -4.82
CA LEU A 322 28.97 -4.15 -4.13
C LEU A 322 28.41 -4.14 -2.71
N GLU A 323 28.61 -3.06 -1.97
CA GLU A 323 28.32 -2.98 -0.55
C GLU A 323 26.94 -2.34 -0.25
N TYR A 324 26.41 -1.51 -1.14
CA TYR A 324 25.10 -0.87 -0.94
C TYR A 324 24.02 -1.37 -1.90
N ASP A 325 24.24 -1.24 -3.22
CA ASP A 325 23.17 -1.50 -4.19
C ASP A 325 22.80 -2.99 -4.27
N ILE A 326 23.80 -3.88 -4.36
CA ILE A 326 23.53 -5.33 -4.45
C ILE A 326 22.85 -5.89 -3.20
N PRO A 327 23.27 -5.60 -1.97
CA PRO A 327 22.56 -6.04 -0.75
C PRO A 327 21.12 -5.48 -0.70
N ARG A 328 20.93 -4.21 -1.02
CA ARG A 328 19.61 -3.57 -1.06
C ARG A 328 18.69 -4.27 -2.06
N PHE A 329 19.12 -4.50 -3.29
CA PHE A 329 18.33 -5.21 -4.29
C PHE A 329 18.02 -6.66 -3.90
N LYS A 330 18.96 -7.35 -3.22
CA LYS A 330 18.69 -8.69 -2.68
C LYS A 330 17.59 -8.66 -1.63
N LYS A 331 17.63 -7.70 -0.71
CA LYS A 331 16.59 -7.50 0.34
C LYS A 331 15.23 -7.21 -0.30
N GLU A 332 15.17 -6.28 -1.26
CA GLU A 332 13.95 -5.94 -1.98
C GLU A 332 13.39 -7.14 -2.76
N LYS A 333 14.24 -7.89 -3.46
CA LYS A 333 13.85 -9.13 -4.14
C LYS A 333 13.26 -10.16 -3.17
N GLN A 334 13.83 -10.31 -1.98
CA GLN A 334 13.30 -11.22 -0.95
C GLN A 334 11.91 -10.78 -0.47
N LEU A 335 11.71 -9.49 -0.21
CA LEU A 335 10.41 -8.94 0.20
C LEU A 335 9.34 -9.18 -0.87
N LEU A 336 9.62 -8.83 -2.13
CA LEU A 336 8.71 -9.05 -3.26
C LEU A 336 8.40 -10.54 -3.46
N THR A 337 9.41 -11.42 -3.32
CA THR A 337 9.22 -12.87 -3.43
C THR A 337 8.30 -13.39 -2.32
N THR A 338 8.46 -12.88 -1.10
CA THR A 338 7.63 -13.26 0.05
C THR A 338 6.19 -12.78 -0.13
N GLU A 339 5.99 -11.54 -0.60
CA GLU A 339 4.65 -11.01 -0.91
C GLU A 339 3.95 -11.84 -1.99
N LEU A 340 4.64 -12.15 -3.08
CA LEU A 340 4.09 -13.00 -4.14
C LEU A 340 3.73 -14.39 -3.64
N LYS A 341 4.59 -14.99 -2.79
CA LYS A 341 4.31 -16.28 -2.16
C LYS A 341 3.06 -16.22 -1.28
N ASN A 342 2.93 -15.18 -0.46
CA ASN A 342 1.76 -14.98 0.40
C ASN A 342 0.47 -14.79 -0.41
N LYS A 343 0.50 -13.94 -1.46
CA LYS A 343 -0.64 -13.77 -2.37
C LYS A 343 -1.03 -15.09 -3.05
N ARG A 344 -0.04 -15.86 -3.50
CA ARG A 344 -0.30 -17.18 -4.11
C ARG A 344 -0.93 -18.15 -3.12
N GLN A 345 -0.46 -18.18 -1.87
CA GLN A 345 -1.06 -18.99 -0.80
C GLN A 345 -2.50 -18.57 -0.51
N GLN A 346 -2.80 -17.28 -0.42
CA GLN A 346 -4.16 -16.77 -0.25
C GLN A 346 -5.09 -17.22 -1.37
N LEU A 347 -4.64 -17.12 -2.63
CA LEU A 347 -5.40 -17.58 -3.79
C LEU A 347 -5.64 -19.09 -3.76
N GLN A 348 -4.65 -19.89 -3.34
CA GLN A 348 -4.80 -21.34 -3.17
C GLN A 348 -5.82 -21.67 -2.09
N ILE A 349 -5.79 -21.00 -0.95
CA ILE A 349 -6.78 -21.18 0.13
C ILE A 349 -8.19 -20.82 -0.38
N LEU A 350 -8.33 -19.70 -1.09
CA LEU A 350 -9.61 -19.28 -1.68
C LEU A 350 -10.15 -20.33 -2.67
N ALA A 351 -9.28 -20.89 -3.52
CA ALA A 351 -9.64 -21.94 -4.47
C ALA A 351 -10.10 -23.22 -3.75
N ILE A 352 -9.40 -23.62 -2.69
CA ILE A 352 -9.78 -24.80 -1.88
C ILE A 352 -11.14 -24.58 -1.21
N VAL A 353 -11.37 -23.41 -0.62
CA VAL A 353 -12.66 -23.06 0.03
C VAL A 353 -13.79 -23.07 -1.01
N SER A 354 -13.56 -22.49 -2.20
CA SER A 354 -14.53 -22.51 -3.30
C SER A 354 -14.86 -23.92 -3.74
N PHE A 355 -13.85 -24.79 -3.84
CA PHE A 355 -14.05 -26.18 -4.20
C PHE A 355 -14.86 -26.95 -3.16
N ILE A 356 -14.59 -26.72 -1.86
CA ILE A 356 -15.36 -27.32 -0.77
C ILE A 356 -16.82 -26.87 -0.81
N ILE A 357 -17.09 -25.60 -1.02
CA ILE A 357 -18.46 -25.04 -1.15
C ILE A 357 -19.17 -25.70 -2.33
N LEU A 358 -18.51 -25.83 -3.47
CA LEU A 358 -19.08 -26.49 -4.65
C LEU A 358 -19.39 -27.97 -4.38
N ALA A 359 -18.50 -28.68 -3.71
CA ALA A 359 -18.69 -30.08 -3.33
C ALA A 359 -19.90 -30.23 -2.38
N ILE A 360 -20.03 -29.38 -1.38
CA ILE A 360 -21.19 -29.37 -0.46
C ILE A 360 -22.48 -29.09 -1.24
N LEU A 361 -22.46 -28.14 -2.17
CA LEU A 361 -23.61 -27.82 -3.01
C LEU A 361 -24.04 -29.02 -3.86
N LEU A 362 -23.09 -29.73 -4.48
CA LEU A 362 -23.35 -30.94 -5.27
C LEU A 362 -23.95 -32.06 -4.42
N VAL A 363 -23.41 -32.27 -3.21
CA VAL A 363 -23.97 -33.26 -2.27
C VAL A 363 -25.39 -32.88 -1.87
N TYR A 364 -25.66 -31.60 -1.58
CA TYR A 364 -26.99 -31.10 -1.26
C TYR A 364 -27.98 -31.31 -2.42
N ILE A 365 -27.58 -30.94 -3.64
CA ILE A 365 -28.42 -31.14 -4.84
C ILE A 365 -28.74 -32.63 -5.03
N ASN A 366 -27.72 -33.50 -4.93
CA ASN A 366 -27.89 -34.95 -5.09
C ASN A 366 -28.81 -35.54 -4.00
N HIS A 367 -28.63 -35.12 -2.75
CA HIS A 367 -29.52 -35.51 -1.65
C HIS A 367 -30.96 -35.07 -1.88
N ARG A 368 -31.18 -33.83 -2.32
CA ARG A 368 -32.49 -33.29 -2.68
C ARG A 368 -33.12 -34.06 -3.84
N HIS A 369 -32.32 -34.41 -4.83
CA HIS A 369 -32.78 -35.18 -5.99
C HIS A 369 -33.19 -36.62 -5.60
N ARG A 370 -32.42 -37.28 -4.72
CA ARG A 370 -32.77 -38.60 -4.18
C ARG A 370 -34.05 -38.59 -3.37
N LYS A 371 -34.27 -37.59 -2.52
CA LYS A 371 -35.52 -37.40 -1.77
C LYS A 371 -36.73 -37.19 -2.70
N PHE A 372 -36.55 -36.37 -3.72
CA PHE A 372 -37.56 -36.11 -4.71
C PHE A 372 -37.93 -37.38 -5.50
N LYS A 373 -36.93 -38.14 -5.94
CA LYS A 373 -37.16 -39.42 -6.68
C LYS A 373 -37.87 -40.46 -5.80
N LYS A 374 -37.50 -40.59 -4.52
CA LYS A 374 -38.20 -41.50 -3.58
C LYS A 374 -39.67 -41.12 -3.41
N ARG A 375 -40.02 -39.83 -3.24
CA ARG A 375 -41.40 -39.37 -3.14
C ARG A 375 -42.19 -39.64 -4.38
N LEU A 376 -41.59 -39.44 -5.56
CA LEU A 376 -42.24 -39.74 -6.82
C LEU A 376 -42.53 -41.24 -6.94
N GLN A 377 -41.57 -42.11 -6.61
CA GLN A 377 -41.76 -43.57 -6.67
C GLN A 377 -42.91 -44.03 -5.75
N GLN A 378 -42.95 -43.51 -4.53
CA GLN A 378 -44.05 -43.81 -3.59
C GLN A 378 -45.44 -43.38 -4.10
N LEU A 379 -45.50 -42.31 -4.89
CA LEU A 379 -46.76 -41.89 -5.54
C LEU A 379 -47.11 -42.72 -6.76
N LEU A 380 -46.13 -43.30 -7.47
CA LEU A 380 -46.35 -44.14 -8.66
C LEU A 380 -46.71 -45.55 -8.26
N ASP A 381 -46.19 -46.05 -7.11
CA ASP A 381 -46.58 -47.35 -6.60
C ASP A 381 -48.12 -47.42 -6.40
N ASN A 382 -48.70 -48.58 -6.78
CA ASN A 382 -50.15 -48.72 -6.94
C ASN A 382 -51.00 -48.75 -5.65
N ASP A 383 -50.47 -48.38 -4.52
CA ASP A 383 -51.23 -48.28 -3.29
C ASP A 383 -52.14 -47.03 -3.36
N PRO A 384 -53.47 -47.18 -3.04
CA PRO A 384 -54.33 -46.04 -2.96
C PRO A 384 -53.80 -45.03 -1.93
N VAL A 385 -53.76 -43.75 -2.29
CA VAL A 385 -53.43 -42.71 -1.35
C VAL A 385 -54.56 -42.66 -0.32
N GLU A 386 -54.37 -43.28 0.83
CA GLU A 386 -55.33 -43.25 1.93
C GLU A 386 -55.43 -41.86 2.52
N THR A 387 -56.65 -41.51 2.95
CA THR A 387 -56.85 -40.42 3.87
C THR A 387 -56.03 -40.70 5.10
N THR A 388 -54.92 -40.00 5.30
CA THR A 388 -54.09 -40.12 6.48
C THR A 388 -54.97 -39.84 7.68
N GLU A 389 -55.33 -40.89 8.43
CA GLU A 389 -55.94 -40.67 9.75
C GLU A 389 -54.97 -39.79 10.56
N PRO A 390 -55.43 -38.68 11.12
CA PRO A 390 -54.59 -37.81 11.88
C PRO A 390 -54.03 -38.57 13.09
N LYS A 391 -52.68 -38.57 13.22
CA LYS A 391 -52.03 -39.06 14.44
C LYS A 391 -52.66 -38.33 15.64
N PRO A 392 -53.01 -39.04 16.72
CA PRO A 392 -53.69 -38.46 17.87
C PRO A 392 -52.83 -37.32 18.46
N LYS A 393 -53.19 -36.11 18.18
CA LYS A 393 -52.72 -34.93 18.92
C LYS A 393 -53.70 -34.74 20.07
N LYS A 394 -53.17 -34.62 21.30
CA LYS A 394 -53.81 -34.34 22.59
C LYS A 394 -55.36 -34.26 22.52
N GLU A 395 -56.04 -35.08 23.34
CA GLU A 395 -57.48 -35.10 23.48
C GLU A 395 -58.05 -33.67 23.55
N LYS A 396 -58.81 -33.31 22.50
CA LYS A 396 -59.55 -32.08 22.55
C LYS A 396 -60.74 -32.25 23.48
N PRO A 397 -61.16 -31.20 24.21
CA PRO A 397 -62.32 -31.29 25.08
C PRO A 397 -63.54 -31.79 24.30
N ALA A 398 -64.40 -32.56 24.98
CA ALA A 398 -65.63 -33.08 24.41
C ALA A 398 -66.40 -31.97 23.74
N LEU A 399 -67.00 -32.25 22.56
CA LEU A 399 -67.84 -31.28 21.85
C LEU A 399 -69.13 -31.09 22.67
N ASP A 400 -69.53 -29.85 22.90
CA ASP A 400 -70.82 -29.51 23.51
C ASP A 400 -71.96 -29.66 22.47
N ILE A 401 -72.10 -30.87 21.91
CA ILE A 401 -73.07 -31.24 20.87
C ILE A 401 -73.55 -32.63 21.24
N SER A 402 -74.91 -32.87 21.16
CA SER A 402 -75.45 -34.16 21.50
C SER A 402 -74.85 -35.30 20.65
N GLU A 403 -74.54 -36.45 21.25
CA GLU A 403 -74.00 -37.60 20.54
C GLU A 403 -74.81 -38.04 19.32
N HIS A 404 -76.11 -37.91 19.41
CA HIS A 404 -77.02 -38.21 18.30
C HIS A 404 -76.74 -37.34 17.08
N ILE A 405 -76.58 -36.04 17.28
CA ILE A 405 -76.21 -35.11 16.17
C ILE A 405 -74.84 -35.41 15.61
N ILE A 406 -73.87 -35.70 16.48
CA ILE A 406 -72.50 -36.05 16.04
C ILE A 406 -72.49 -37.29 15.14
N ASN A 407 -73.13 -38.36 15.61
CA ASN A 407 -73.23 -39.62 14.85
C ASN A 407 -73.95 -39.44 13.53
N THR A 408 -75.11 -38.73 13.51
CA THR A 408 -75.87 -38.41 12.27
C THR A 408 -75.00 -37.66 11.27
N VAL A 409 -74.26 -36.61 11.71
CA VAL A 409 -73.42 -35.82 10.82
C VAL A 409 -72.21 -36.64 10.32
N LEU A 410 -71.59 -37.50 11.16
CA LEU A 410 -70.51 -38.39 10.73
C LEU A 410 -70.95 -39.41 9.68
N GLU A 411 -72.16 -39.98 9.83
CA GLU A 411 -72.77 -40.89 8.87
C GLU A 411 -73.02 -40.20 7.53
N GLN A 412 -73.57 -38.96 7.56
CA GLN A 412 -73.79 -38.14 6.36
C GLN A 412 -72.52 -37.69 5.71
N LEU A 413 -71.40 -37.44 6.50
CA LEU A 413 -70.12 -37.18 5.95
C LEU A 413 -69.53 -38.40 5.22
N LYS A 414 -69.73 -39.62 5.77
CA LYS A 414 -69.32 -40.85 5.06
C LYS A 414 -70.05 -41.01 3.74
N GLN A 415 -71.36 -40.76 3.75
CA GLN A 415 -72.15 -40.82 2.51
C GLN A 415 -71.70 -39.75 1.49
N PHE A 416 -71.44 -38.52 1.95
CA PHE A 416 -70.90 -37.43 1.16
C PHE A 416 -69.55 -37.76 0.54
N GLU A 417 -68.68 -38.47 1.27
CA GLU A 417 -67.38 -38.99 0.76
C GLU A 417 -67.65 -40.13 -0.25
N ALA A 418 -68.55 -41.04 0.01
CA ALA A 418 -68.85 -42.18 -0.87
C ALA A 418 -69.49 -41.73 -2.21
N ASP A 419 -70.37 -40.77 -2.17
CA ASP A 419 -71.06 -40.24 -3.37
C ASP A 419 -70.14 -39.25 -4.15
N LYS A 420 -68.92 -38.97 -3.65
CA LYS A 420 -68.05 -37.94 -4.18
C LYS A 420 -68.68 -36.56 -4.33
N ALA A 421 -69.63 -36.24 -3.53
CA ALA A 421 -70.32 -34.98 -3.61
C ALA A 421 -69.39 -33.77 -3.35
N TYR A 422 -68.27 -33.97 -2.74
CA TYR A 422 -67.17 -32.96 -2.57
C TYR A 422 -66.60 -32.44 -3.89
N LEU A 423 -66.84 -33.06 -5.04
CA LEU A 423 -66.40 -32.60 -6.34
C LEU A 423 -67.21 -31.42 -6.87
N ASP A 424 -68.40 -31.20 -6.35
CA ASP A 424 -69.18 -30.03 -6.68
C ASP A 424 -68.49 -28.72 -6.24
N LYS A 425 -68.24 -27.82 -7.21
CA LYS A 425 -67.50 -26.58 -6.99
C LYS A 425 -68.21 -25.60 -6.06
N ASP A 426 -69.53 -25.63 -6.03
CA ASP A 426 -70.40 -24.67 -5.32
C ASP A 426 -70.62 -25.09 -3.87
N ILE A 427 -70.07 -26.19 -3.43
CA ILE A 427 -70.19 -26.67 -2.05
C ILE A 427 -69.50 -25.69 -1.06
N THR A 428 -70.31 -25.21 -0.15
CA THR A 428 -69.93 -24.37 0.98
C THR A 428 -70.26 -25.04 2.30
N LEU A 429 -69.60 -24.62 3.38
CA LEU A 429 -69.97 -25.10 4.73
C LEU A 429 -71.43 -24.91 5.05
N ASN A 430 -72.04 -23.78 4.62
CA ASN A 430 -73.45 -23.46 4.85
C ASN A 430 -74.36 -24.33 4.03
N SER A 431 -74.09 -24.56 2.74
CA SER A 431 -74.87 -25.43 1.89
C SER A 431 -74.90 -26.86 2.39
N LEU A 432 -73.75 -27.38 2.82
CA LEU A 432 -73.58 -28.74 3.33
C LEU A 432 -74.24 -28.89 4.69
N ALA A 433 -74.20 -27.90 5.58
CA ALA A 433 -74.87 -27.92 6.86
C ALA A 433 -76.41 -27.98 6.70
N LYS A 434 -76.92 -27.22 5.73
CA LYS A 434 -78.35 -27.31 5.39
C LYS A 434 -78.75 -28.69 4.84
N ALA A 435 -77.94 -29.28 3.98
CA ALA A 435 -78.15 -30.63 3.44
C ALA A 435 -78.16 -31.70 4.55
N PHE A 436 -77.32 -31.50 5.57
CA PHE A 436 -77.24 -32.39 6.75
C PHE A 436 -78.21 -32.05 7.87
N ASN A 437 -79.19 -31.18 7.64
CA ASN A 437 -80.13 -30.73 8.64
C ASN A 437 -79.50 -30.27 9.96
N THR A 438 -78.33 -29.58 9.85
CA THR A 438 -77.59 -29.06 11.00
C THR A 438 -77.16 -27.61 10.73
N ASN A 439 -76.50 -26.97 11.68
CA ASN A 439 -75.94 -25.63 11.48
C ASN A 439 -74.47 -25.68 11.13
N SER A 440 -73.91 -24.63 10.48
CA SER A 440 -72.58 -24.55 10.04
C SER A 440 -71.56 -24.58 11.18
N SER A 441 -71.90 -24.13 12.38
CA SER A 441 -71.06 -24.17 13.55
C SER A 441 -70.84 -25.62 14.02
N TYR A 442 -71.89 -26.41 14.11
CA TYR A 442 -71.80 -27.83 14.48
C TYR A 442 -71.03 -28.63 13.46
N LEU A 443 -71.36 -28.46 12.17
CA LEU A 443 -70.65 -29.15 11.10
C LEU A 443 -69.12 -28.82 11.10
N SER A 444 -68.77 -27.53 11.25
CA SER A 444 -67.40 -27.09 11.35
C SER A 444 -66.66 -27.71 12.56
N SER A 445 -67.34 -27.69 13.72
CA SER A 445 -66.79 -28.25 14.96
C SER A 445 -66.52 -29.76 14.84
N ILE A 446 -67.52 -30.50 14.27
CA ILE A 446 -67.37 -31.94 14.04
C ILE A 446 -66.26 -32.26 13.06
N ILE A 447 -66.16 -31.58 11.91
CA ILE A 447 -65.09 -31.75 10.95
C ILE A 447 -63.73 -31.42 11.59
N ASN A 448 -63.63 -30.30 12.32
CA ASN A 448 -62.43 -29.92 13.01
C ASN A 448 -62.02 -30.95 14.10
N HIS A 449 -62.98 -31.55 14.78
CA HIS A 449 -62.69 -32.52 15.80
C HIS A 449 -62.27 -33.88 15.23
N TYR A 450 -63.08 -34.44 14.31
CA TYR A 450 -62.91 -35.80 13.81
C TYR A 450 -61.95 -35.90 12.61
N LYS A 451 -61.90 -34.87 11.75
CA LYS A 451 -60.97 -34.82 10.58
C LYS A 451 -59.72 -34.01 10.87
N GLN A 452 -59.60 -33.35 12.04
CA GLN A 452 -58.45 -32.56 12.49
C GLN A 452 -58.06 -31.43 11.52
N MET A 453 -59.01 -30.93 10.74
CA MET A 453 -58.81 -29.86 9.76
C MET A 453 -60.07 -29.04 9.56
N ASN A 454 -59.93 -27.79 9.12
CA ASN A 454 -61.08 -26.98 8.78
C ASN A 454 -61.77 -27.49 7.50
N PHE A 455 -63.03 -27.09 7.30
CA PHE A 455 -63.83 -27.55 6.16
C PHE A 455 -63.20 -27.32 4.79
N SER A 456 -62.55 -26.17 4.57
CA SER A 456 -61.90 -25.87 3.29
C SER A 456 -60.69 -26.79 3.05
N SER A 457 -59.89 -27.08 4.08
CA SER A 457 -58.80 -28.04 4.00
C SER A 457 -59.28 -29.47 3.80
N TYR A 458 -60.37 -29.86 4.46
CA TYR A 458 -61.03 -31.14 4.30
C TYR A 458 -61.50 -31.38 2.85
N LEU A 459 -62.21 -30.43 2.27
CA LEU A 459 -62.63 -30.51 0.87
C LEU A 459 -61.43 -30.62 -0.10
N LYS A 460 -60.41 -29.79 0.10
CA LYS A 460 -59.22 -29.82 -0.73
C LYS A 460 -58.50 -31.17 -0.63
N ASP A 461 -58.39 -31.75 0.57
CA ASP A 461 -57.75 -33.02 0.79
C ASP A 461 -58.50 -34.17 0.11
N GLN A 462 -59.85 -34.24 0.26
CA GLN A 462 -60.68 -35.23 -0.41
C GLN A 462 -60.60 -35.12 -1.95
N ARG A 463 -60.66 -33.92 -2.48
CA ARG A 463 -60.53 -33.65 -3.92
C ARG A 463 -59.18 -34.08 -4.47
N ILE A 464 -58.06 -33.81 -3.76
CA ILE A 464 -56.72 -34.16 -4.20
C ILE A 464 -56.45 -35.66 -4.10
N ILE A 465 -56.90 -36.32 -3.05
CA ILE A 465 -56.78 -37.78 -2.92
C ILE A 465 -57.52 -38.45 -4.03
N ASN A 466 -58.79 -38.03 -4.29
CA ASN A 466 -59.56 -38.55 -5.41
C ASN A 466 -58.88 -38.29 -6.78
N ALA A 467 -58.33 -37.08 -6.99
CA ALA A 467 -57.61 -36.73 -8.20
C ALA A 467 -56.40 -37.65 -8.42
N ILE A 468 -55.56 -37.85 -7.40
CA ILE A 468 -54.36 -38.71 -7.48
C ILE A 468 -54.80 -40.15 -7.80
N ASN A 469 -55.76 -40.70 -7.10
CA ASN A 469 -56.25 -42.07 -7.30
C ASN A 469 -56.93 -42.26 -8.66
N SER A 470 -57.74 -41.29 -9.10
CA SER A 470 -58.38 -41.35 -10.43
C SER A 470 -57.37 -41.24 -11.57
N ILE A 471 -56.40 -40.35 -11.50
CA ILE A 471 -55.34 -40.18 -12.48
C ILE A 471 -54.48 -41.46 -12.58
N LYS A 472 -54.21 -42.14 -11.47
CA LYS A 472 -53.45 -43.40 -11.44
C LYS A 472 -54.29 -44.54 -12.07
N LYS A 473 -55.59 -44.58 -11.81
CA LYS A 473 -56.46 -45.68 -12.23
C LYS A 473 -56.91 -45.57 -13.68
N ASP A 474 -57.16 -44.36 -14.17
CA ASP A 474 -57.71 -44.12 -15.51
C ASP A 474 -56.80 -43.16 -16.31
N HIS A 475 -56.17 -43.74 -17.34
CA HIS A 475 -55.22 -43.03 -18.21
C HIS A 475 -55.87 -41.94 -19.08
N GLN A 476 -57.19 -41.86 -19.16
CA GLN A 476 -57.84 -40.74 -19.87
C GLN A 476 -57.47 -39.39 -19.27
N TYR A 477 -57.27 -39.30 -17.96
CA TYR A 477 -56.88 -38.06 -17.27
C TYR A 477 -55.49 -37.57 -17.63
N LEU A 478 -54.65 -38.43 -18.16
CA LEU A 478 -53.34 -38.04 -18.68
C LEU A 478 -53.40 -37.09 -19.88
N LYS A 479 -54.55 -37.06 -20.58
CA LYS A 479 -54.75 -36.19 -21.73
C LYS A 479 -55.25 -34.78 -21.31
N TYR A 480 -55.66 -34.62 -20.06
CA TYR A 480 -56.22 -33.36 -19.58
C TYR A 480 -55.09 -32.35 -19.34
N SER A 481 -55.44 -31.08 -19.54
CA SER A 481 -54.63 -29.96 -19.06
C SER A 481 -54.78 -29.83 -17.53
N ILE A 482 -53.86 -29.10 -16.86
CA ILE A 482 -53.99 -28.83 -15.42
C ILE A 482 -55.30 -28.08 -15.12
N ASN A 483 -55.76 -27.21 -16.03
CA ASN A 483 -57.06 -26.55 -15.91
C ASN A 483 -58.21 -27.58 -16.00
N GLY A 484 -58.13 -28.51 -16.96
CA GLY A 484 -59.16 -29.55 -17.10
C GLY A 484 -59.22 -30.45 -15.87
N LEU A 485 -58.07 -30.84 -15.29
CA LEU A 485 -58.03 -31.62 -14.05
C LEU A 485 -58.56 -30.84 -12.85
N ALA A 486 -58.22 -29.54 -12.77
CA ALA A 486 -58.80 -28.69 -11.73
C ALA A 486 -60.33 -28.65 -11.83
N ASP A 487 -60.83 -28.50 -13.03
CA ASP A 487 -62.26 -28.49 -13.33
C ASP A 487 -62.96 -29.78 -12.95
N GLU A 488 -62.41 -30.90 -13.37
CA GLU A 488 -62.91 -32.26 -13.13
C GLU A 488 -62.94 -32.60 -11.64
N PHE A 489 -61.94 -32.22 -10.89
CA PHE A 489 -61.82 -32.53 -9.45
C PHE A 489 -62.31 -31.42 -8.53
N GLY A 490 -63.19 -30.56 -9.03
CA GLY A 490 -63.92 -29.60 -8.22
C GLY A 490 -63.13 -28.37 -7.75
N PHE A 491 -61.98 -28.05 -8.35
CA PHE A 491 -61.24 -26.83 -8.05
C PHE A 491 -61.65 -25.67 -8.96
N ILE A 492 -61.71 -24.48 -8.40
CA ILE A 492 -62.07 -23.27 -9.16
C ILE A 492 -60.96 -22.84 -10.12
N THR A 493 -59.70 -23.04 -9.75
CA THR A 493 -58.54 -22.63 -10.55
C THR A 493 -57.44 -23.69 -10.58
N ALA A 494 -56.67 -23.73 -11.70
CA ALA A 494 -55.51 -24.60 -11.82
C ALA A 494 -54.44 -24.33 -10.74
N ASP A 495 -54.31 -23.09 -10.27
CA ASP A 495 -53.37 -22.72 -9.21
C ASP A 495 -53.78 -23.33 -7.86
N SER A 496 -55.07 -23.30 -7.53
CA SER A 496 -55.58 -23.90 -6.28
C SER A 496 -55.39 -25.42 -6.29
N PHE A 497 -55.66 -26.08 -7.43
CA PHE A 497 -55.37 -27.50 -7.64
C PHE A 497 -53.86 -27.80 -7.51
N SER A 498 -53.02 -27.06 -8.24
CA SER A 498 -51.57 -27.27 -8.23
C SER A 498 -50.96 -27.08 -6.85
N LYS A 499 -51.44 -26.08 -6.11
CA LYS A 499 -50.97 -25.82 -4.73
C LYS A 499 -51.40 -26.96 -3.79
N ALA A 500 -52.66 -27.36 -3.82
CA ALA A 500 -53.16 -28.46 -2.99
C ALA A 500 -52.50 -29.80 -3.34
N PHE A 501 -52.29 -30.09 -4.62
CA PHE A 501 -51.57 -31.26 -5.08
C PHE A 501 -50.12 -31.30 -4.57
N ARG A 502 -49.41 -30.16 -4.69
CA ARG A 502 -48.05 -30.02 -4.20
C ARG A 502 -47.93 -30.09 -2.67
N GLU A 503 -48.88 -29.53 -1.96
CA GLU A 503 -48.96 -29.61 -0.50
C GLU A 503 -49.12 -31.05 -0.03
N LYS A 504 -49.94 -31.86 -0.70
CA LYS A 504 -50.18 -33.26 -0.37
C LYS A 504 -49.02 -34.18 -0.77
N THR A 505 -48.50 -33.99 -1.97
CA THR A 505 -47.52 -34.91 -2.59
C THR A 505 -46.07 -34.45 -2.51
N GLY A 506 -45.84 -33.15 -2.35
CA GLY A 506 -44.55 -32.50 -2.46
C GLY A 506 -44.05 -32.34 -3.92
N ILE A 507 -44.89 -32.70 -4.92
CA ILE A 507 -44.56 -32.73 -6.36
C ILE A 507 -45.54 -31.85 -7.12
N LYS A 508 -45.10 -31.22 -8.20
CA LYS A 508 -46.01 -30.49 -9.09
C LYS A 508 -46.87 -31.46 -9.91
N PRO A 509 -48.17 -31.21 -10.11
CA PRO A 509 -49.04 -32.09 -10.91
C PRO A 509 -48.56 -32.27 -12.33
N SER A 510 -48.01 -31.24 -12.97
CA SER A 510 -47.42 -31.35 -14.34
C SER A 510 -46.26 -32.34 -14.44
N TYR A 511 -45.42 -32.42 -13.41
CA TYR A 511 -44.34 -33.37 -13.36
C TYR A 511 -44.84 -34.80 -13.09
N PHE A 512 -45.81 -34.97 -12.21
CA PHE A 512 -46.43 -36.27 -11.96
C PHE A 512 -47.12 -36.83 -13.21
N LEU A 513 -47.91 -36.01 -13.91
CA LEU A 513 -48.53 -36.41 -15.19
C LEU A 513 -47.48 -36.72 -16.26
N GLY A 514 -46.40 -35.95 -16.36
CA GLY A 514 -45.30 -36.22 -17.31
C GLY A 514 -44.69 -37.59 -17.08
N LYS A 515 -44.45 -37.98 -15.85
CA LYS A 515 -43.89 -39.31 -15.52
C LYS A 515 -44.87 -40.46 -15.78
N LEU A 516 -46.14 -40.29 -15.41
CA LEU A 516 -47.13 -41.30 -15.75
C LEU A 516 -47.33 -41.49 -17.30
N ARG A 517 -47.19 -40.41 -18.06
CA ARG A 517 -47.19 -40.50 -19.56
C ARG A 517 -45.97 -41.27 -20.07
N GLU A 518 -44.79 -41.03 -19.52
CA GLU A 518 -43.56 -41.78 -19.88
C GLU A 518 -43.71 -43.28 -19.58
N GLU A 519 -44.18 -43.63 -18.38
CA GLU A 519 -44.38 -45.02 -17.99
C GLU A 519 -45.43 -45.77 -18.82
N ASN A 520 -46.46 -45.07 -19.32
CA ASN A 520 -47.49 -45.66 -20.17
C ASN A 520 -47.13 -45.64 -21.65
N SER A 521 -46.00 -45.04 -22.03
CA SER A 521 -45.54 -45.00 -23.42
C SER A 521 -44.46 -46.08 -23.69
N THR A 522 -44.01 -46.78 -22.64
CA THR A 522 -43.10 -47.91 -22.66
C THR A 522 -43.86 -49.24 -22.53
#